data_df2edb98dab9637a70766a0f46a905d8
#
_entry.id   df2edb98dab9637a70766a0f46a905d8
#
_cell.length_a   1.000
_cell.length_b   1.000
_cell.length_c   1.000
_cell.angle_alpha   90.00
_cell.angle_beta   90.00
_cell.angle_gamma   90.00
#
_symmetry.space_group_name_H-M   'P 1'
#
loop_
_entity.id
_entity.type
_entity.pdbx_description
1 polymer ?
#
loop_
_entity_poly.entity_id
_entity_poly.type
_entity_poly.pdbx_seq_one_letter_code
_entity_poly.pdbx_strand_id
1 'polypeptide(L)'
;MSKYSFLLQSKEAEYFALTEHLRLKKHGGWLVAEAIEQEEISKVQSQATIRAVQLAKRIATAKGIELDEAFALLQGGTDLGEMELLSDFTEETLGMISSGGSIETSNARMVTAFVRCRGEGFIDGQWQAVDDWSIEDTKTMGRPVIAKAMEFIASEQEQEASEANAAKKAPQKTKEVLPNA
;
A
#
# COMPACT_ATOMS: atom_id res chain seq x y z
N MET A 1 -9.95 -2.81 23.14
CA MET A 1 -11.23 -3.22 22.49
C MET A 1 -12.17 -2.04 22.47
N SER A 2 -12.80 -1.75 21.32
CA SER A 2 -13.77 -0.65 21.21
C SER A 2 -15.01 -0.95 22.07
N LYS A 3 -15.48 0.05 22.83
CA LYS A 3 -16.69 -0.03 23.68
C LYS A 3 -17.95 -0.41 22.90
N TYR A 4 -17.92 -0.26 21.57
CA TYR A 4 -19.05 -0.48 20.66
C TYR A 4 -18.88 -1.69 19.74
N SER A 5 -17.87 -2.54 19.99
CA SER A 5 -17.63 -3.73 19.16
C SER A 5 -18.83 -4.68 19.10
N PHE A 6 -19.69 -4.68 20.11
CA PHE A 6 -20.92 -5.49 20.14
C PHE A 6 -21.99 -5.04 19.12
N LEU A 7 -21.95 -3.78 18.69
CA LEU A 7 -22.87 -3.27 17.66
C LEU A 7 -22.46 -3.71 16.23
N LEU A 8 -21.24 -4.20 16.08
CA LEU A 8 -20.70 -4.66 14.81
C LEU A 8 -20.79 -6.20 14.66
N GLN A 9 -21.41 -6.86 15.64
CA GLN A 9 -21.61 -8.30 15.58
C GLN A 9 -22.84 -8.63 14.75
N SER A 10 -22.65 -9.23 13.57
CA SER A 10 -23.39 -10.41 13.14
C SER A 10 -23.23 -10.77 11.67
N LYS A 11 -22.07 -11.11 11.25
CA LYS A 11 -21.90 -12.14 10.21
C LYS A 11 -20.71 -12.97 10.64
N GLU A 12 -20.77 -14.28 10.47
CA GLU A 12 -19.58 -15.11 10.57
C GLU A 12 -18.51 -14.45 9.72
N ALA A 13 -17.32 -14.20 10.30
CA ALA A 13 -16.25 -13.53 9.59
C ALA A 13 -15.84 -14.38 8.38
N GLU A 14 -16.01 -13.83 7.20
CA GLU A 14 -15.52 -14.46 5.99
C GLU A 14 -14.02 -14.18 5.86
N TYR A 15 -13.26 -15.19 5.39
CA TYR A 15 -11.82 -15.08 5.23
C TYR A 15 -11.40 -15.43 3.80
N PHE A 16 -10.35 -14.75 3.36
CA PHE A 16 -9.64 -15.03 2.13
C PHE A 16 -8.28 -15.65 2.47
N ALA A 17 -8.07 -16.91 2.14
CA ALA A 17 -6.80 -17.59 2.39
C ALA A 17 -5.73 -17.14 1.39
N LEU A 18 -4.67 -16.50 1.88
CA LEU A 18 -3.49 -16.19 1.09
C LEU A 18 -2.58 -17.41 0.94
N THR A 19 -2.29 -18.07 2.05
CA THR A 19 -1.54 -19.31 2.15
C THR A 19 -2.26 -20.28 3.09
N GLU A 20 -1.68 -21.45 3.36
CA GLU A 20 -2.19 -22.39 4.36
C GLU A 20 -2.16 -21.83 5.78
N HIS A 21 -1.27 -20.86 6.05
CA HIS A 21 -1.02 -20.30 7.37
C HIS A 21 -1.28 -18.80 7.47
N LEU A 22 -1.77 -18.16 6.41
CA LEU A 22 -2.09 -16.74 6.40
C LEU A 22 -3.41 -16.48 5.68
N ARG A 23 -4.33 -15.77 6.34
CA ARG A 23 -5.63 -15.38 5.80
C ARG A 23 -5.95 -13.93 6.08
N LEU A 24 -6.78 -13.33 5.25
CA LEU A 24 -7.29 -11.98 5.40
C LEU A 24 -8.80 -12.01 5.68
N LYS A 25 -9.25 -11.24 6.64
CA LYS A 25 -10.67 -11.07 6.93
C LYS A 25 -11.32 -10.20 5.86
N LYS A 26 -12.47 -10.64 5.32
CA LYS A 26 -13.27 -9.84 4.39
C LYS A 26 -14.13 -8.82 5.15
N HIS A 27 -14.22 -7.62 4.64
CA HIS A 27 -15.02 -6.53 5.19
C HIS A 27 -16.00 -5.93 4.19
N GLY A 28 -15.87 -6.22 2.90
CA GLY A 28 -16.71 -5.65 1.84
C GLY A 28 -16.34 -4.21 1.51
N GLY A 29 -15.08 -3.82 1.74
CA GLY A 29 -14.57 -2.48 1.46
C GLY A 29 -13.28 -2.20 2.23
N TRP A 30 -12.76 -0.98 2.07
CA TRP A 30 -11.55 -0.55 2.74
C TRP A 30 -11.82 -0.10 4.17
N LEU A 31 -10.89 -0.45 5.07
CA LEU A 31 -10.89 0.09 6.42
C LEU A 31 -10.08 1.39 6.47
N VAL A 32 -10.54 2.36 7.24
CA VAL A 32 -9.79 3.61 7.48
C VAL A 32 -8.39 3.32 8.05
N ALA A 33 -8.27 2.27 8.88
CA ALA A 33 -6.99 1.82 9.41
C ALA A 33 -5.98 1.44 8.32
N GLU A 34 -6.44 0.84 7.21
CA GLU A 34 -5.56 0.46 6.09
C GLU A 34 -4.99 1.68 5.36
N ALA A 35 -5.80 2.73 5.20
CA ALA A 35 -5.34 3.98 4.62
C ALA A 35 -4.28 4.65 5.51
N ILE A 36 -4.47 4.61 6.83
CA ILE A 36 -3.51 5.15 7.81
C ILE A 36 -2.21 4.35 7.77
N GLU A 37 -2.27 3.02 7.83
CA GLU A 37 -1.09 2.16 7.73
C GLU A 37 -0.34 2.36 6.42
N GLN A 38 -1.07 2.45 5.31
CA GLN A 38 -0.46 2.71 4.01
C GLN A 38 0.24 4.07 3.96
N GLU A 39 -0.36 5.11 4.56
CA GLU A 39 0.26 6.43 4.68
C GLU A 39 1.53 6.38 5.52
N GLU A 40 1.52 5.72 6.67
CA GLU A 40 2.69 5.56 7.54
C GLU A 40 3.83 4.84 6.81
N ILE A 41 3.53 3.73 6.13
CA ILE A 41 4.50 3.00 5.32
C ILE A 41 5.02 3.87 4.16
N SER A 42 4.16 4.70 3.56
CA SER A 42 4.51 5.59 2.44
C SER A 42 5.31 6.82 2.86
N LYS A 43 5.27 7.24 4.12
CA LYS A 43 6.10 8.36 4.63
C LYS A 43 7.59 8.10 4.44
N VAL A 44 8.00 6.85 4.60
CA VAL A 44 9.39 6.44 4.33
C VAL A 44 9.73 6.64 2.85
N GLN A 45 8.79 6.38 1.95
CA GLN A 45 8.97 6.59 0.49
C GLN A 45 9.01 8.07 0.12
N SER A 46 8.19 8.91 0.74
CA SER A 46 8.20 10.36 0.50
C SER A 46 9.57 10.95 0.87
N GLN A 47 10.18 10.49 1.96
CA GLN A 47 11.53 10.87 2.32
C GLN A 47 12.58 10.40 1.30
N ALA A 48 12.43 9.18 0.77
CA ALA A 48 13.31 8.68 -0.28
C ALA A 48 13.18 9.50 -1.57
N THR A 49 11.95 9.88 -1.95
CA THR A 49 11.69 10.75 -3.10
C THR A 49 12.31 12.13 -2.92
N ILE A 50 12.19 12.74 -1.74
CA ILE A 50 12.82 14.02 -1.43
C ILE A 50 14.35 13.92 -1.54
N ARG A 51 14.95 12.84 -1.01
CA ARG A 51 16.39 12.57 -1.14
C ARG A 51 16.79 12.41 -2.61
N ALA A 52 15.96 11.73 -3.41
CA ALA A 52 16.17 11.58 -4.85
C ALA A 52 16.23 12.93 -5.57
N VAL A 53 15.26 13.81 -5.30
CA VAL A 53 15.23 15.17 -5.87
C VAL A 53 16.46 15.98 -5.44
N GLN A 54 16.85 15.87 -4.18
CA GLN A 54 18.02 16.57 -3.67
C GLN A 54 19.32 16.07 -4.32
N LEU A 55 19.45 14.75 -4.51
CA LEU A 55 20.59 14.14 -5.17
C LEU A 55 20.63 14.53 -6.65
N ALA A 56 19.51 14.46 -7.37
CA ALA A 56 19.43 14.91 -8.76
C ALA A 56 19.87 16.37 -8.93
N LYS A 57 19.42 17.27 -8.04
CA LYS A 57 19.87 18.68 -8.04
C LYS A 57 21.38 18.82 -7.82
N ARG A 58 21.95 18.04 -6.94
CA ARG A 58 23.42 18.06 -6.68
C ARG A 58 24.19 17.56 -7.89
N ILE A 59 23.74 16.47 -8.54
CA ILE A 59 24.35 15.95 -9.76
C ILE A 59 24.24 16.99 -10.88
N ALA A 60 23.07 17.56 -11.13
CA ALA A 60 22.83 18.59 -12.14
C ALA A 60 23.80 19.77 -11.96
N THR A 61 23.92 20.27 -10.72
CA THR A 61 24.84 21.38 -10.39
C THR A 61 26.31 21.00 -10.56
N ALA A 62 26.72 19.81 -10.11
CA ALA A 62 28.13 19.39 -10.14
C ALA A 62 28.61 19.06 -11.55
N LYS A 63 27.74 18.52 -12.38
CA LYS A 63 28.05 18.08 -13.76
C LYS A 63 27.64 19.11 -14.82
N GLY A 64 26.92 20.17 -14.46
CA GLY A 64 26.45 21.19 -15.41
C GLY A 64 25.40 20.69 -16.40
N ILE A 65 24.57 19.74 -16.00
CA ILE A 65 23.49 19.16 -16.80
C ILE A 65 22.13 19.62 -16.30
N GLU A 66 21.08 19.43 -17.12
CA GLU A 66 19.70 19.77 -16.71
C GLU A 66 19.18 18.79 -15.64
N LEU A 67 18.21 19.25 -14.85
CA LEU A 67 17.65 18.45 -13.76
C LEU A 67 16.98 17.18 -14.24
N ASP A 68 16.28 17.24 -15.39
CA ASP A 68 15.60 16.09 -16.00
C ASP A 68 16.60 15.04 -16.48
N GLU A 69 17.76 15.48 -17.00
CA GLU A 69 18.86 14.60 -17.38
C GLU A 69 19.49 13.92 -16.16
N ALA A 70 19.68 14.65 -15.06
CA ALA A 70 20.14 14.09 -13.79
C ALA A 70 19.16 13.06 -13.21
N PHE A 71 17.85 13.28 -13.37
CA PHE A 71 16.84 12.28 -13.00
C PHE A 71 16.89 11.04 -13.89
N ALA A 72 17.05 11.20 -15.19
CA ALA A 72 17.19 10.08 -16.13
C ALA A 72 18.40 9.21 -15.78
N LEU A 73 19.55 9.82 -15.46
CA LEU A 73 20.74 9.13 -14.96
C LEU A 73 20.48 8.32 -13.69
N LEU A 74 19.70 8.86 -12.74
CA LEU A 74 19.35 8.14 -11.52
C LEU A 74 18.37 6.98 -11.73
N GLN A 75 17.56 7.03 -12.78
CA GLN A 75 16.54 6.01 -13.07
C GLN A 75 17.04 4.94 -14.03
N GLY A 76 17.97 5.26 -14.91
CA GLY A 76 18.32 4.42 -16.04
C GLY A 76 19.79 4.07 -16.19
N GLY A 77 20.67 4.60 -15.35
CA GLY A 77 22.13 4.53 -15.50
C GLY A 77 22.74 3.12 -15.57
N THR A 78 22.60 2.49 -16.73
CA THR A 78 23.21 1.19 -17.05
C THR A 78 24.33 1.30 -18.07
N ASP A 79 24.52 2.47 -18.69
CA ASP A 79 25.61 2.72 -19.63
C ASP A 79 26.89 3.11 -18.86
N LEU A 80 28.04 2.60 -19.31
CA LEU A 80 29.36 2.87 -18.71
C LEU A 80 29.68 4.36 -18.62
N GLY A 81 29.27 5.16 -19.62
CA GLY A 81 29.44 6.61 -19.64
C GLY A 81 28.58 7.32 -18.56
N GLU A 82 27.38 6.84 -18.33
CA GLU A 82 26.48 7.34 -17.30
C GLU A 82 26.98 6.98 -15.89
N MET A 83 27.53 5.79 -15.72
CA MET A 83 28.16 5.37 -14.45
C MET A 83 29.38 6.22 -14.10
N GLU A 84 30.16 6.67 -15.09
CA GLU A 84 31.29 7.58 -14.87
C GLU A 84 30.82 8.96 -14.38
N LEU A 85 29.70 9.47 -14.92
CA LEU A 85 29.07 10.70 -14.45
C LEU A 85 28.58 10.59 -13.00
N LEU A 86 28.19 9.40 -12.56
CA LEU A 86 27.70 9.13 -11.21
C LEU A 86 28.79 8.68 -10.23
N SER A 87 30.03 8.56 -10.66
CA SER A 87 31.14 8.02 -9.85
C SER A 87 31.33 8.72 -8.50
N ASP A 88 31.16 10.05 -8.47
CA ASP A 88 31.25 10.88 -7.26
C ASP A 88 30.05 10.71 -6.30
N PHE A 89 28.97 10.07 -6.76
CA PHE A 89 27.71 9.90 -6.04
C PHE A 89 27.32 8.43 -5.86
N THR A 90 28.26 7.51 -6.02
CA THR A 90 27.98 6.05 -6.09
C THR A 90 27.26 5.51 -4.87
N GLU A 91 27.69 5.88 -3.65
CA GLU A 91 27.04 5.41 -2.42
C GLU A 91 25.61 5.91 -2.29
N GLU A 92 25.36 7.19 -2.59
CA GLU A 92 24.04 7.82 -2.50
C GLU A 92 23.10 7.26 -3.57
N THR A 93 23.62 7.01 -4.78
CA THR A 93 22.88 6.41 -5.90
C THR A 93 22.49 4.96 -5.62
N LEU A 94 23.41 4.15 -5.11
CA LEU A 94 23.13 2.76 -4.71
C LEU A 94 22.09 2.71 -3.58
N GLY A 95 22.19 3.61 -2.60
CA GLY A 95 21.19 3.73 -1.53
C GLY A 95 19.80 4.07 -2.06
N MET A 96 19.70 4.87 -3.12
CA MET A 96 18.43 5.20 -3.77
C MET A 96 17.86 4.05 -4.61
N ILE A 97 18.68 3.40 -5.42
CA ILE A 97 18.27 2.25 -6.24
C ILE A 97 17.78 1.11 -5.33
N SER A 98 18.46 0.87 -4.22
CA SER A 98 18.07 -0.17 -3.26
C SER A 98 16.81 0.18 -2.46
N SER A 99 16.51 1.46 -2.24
CA SER A 99 15.27 1.91 -1.59
C SER A 99 14.05 1.96 -2.53
N GLY A 100 14.26 1.64 -3.77
CA GLY A 100 13.42 1.55 -4.96
C GLY A 100 11.92 1.77 -4.86
N GLY A 101 11.44 2.74 -5.63
CA GLY A 101 10.03 2.98 -5.89
C GLY A 101 9.42 2.09 -6.98
N SER A 102 9.79 0.80 -7.06
CA SER A 102 9.19 -0.11 -8.04
C SER A 102 7.72 -0.40 -7.72
N ILE A 103 6.94 -0.78 -8.76
CA ILE A 103 5.56 -1.25 -8.60
C ILE A 103 5.50 -2.39 -7.58
N GLU A 104 6.49 -3.29 -7.58
CA GLU A 104 6.60 -4.39 -6.63
C GLU A 104 6.70 -3.91 -5.17
N THR A 105 7.47 -2.84 -4.93
CA THR A 105 7.57 -2.24 -3.59
C THR A 105 6.26 -1.55 -3.18
N SER A 106 5.55 -0.93 -4.12
CA SER A 106 4.23 -0.34 -3.86
C SER A 106 3.20 -1.41 -3.50
N ASN A 107 3.15 -2.51 -4.25
CA ASN A 107 2.28 -3.65 -3.97
C ASN A 107 2.61 -4.30 -2.62
N ALA A 108 3.90 -4.47 -2.30
CA ALA A 108 4.31 -5.01 -1.01
C ALA A 108 3.85 -4.13 0.16
N ARG A 109 3.90 -2.80 0.03
CA ARG A 109 3.40 -1.87 1.05
C ARG A 109 1.90 -1.98 1.23
N MET A 110 1.15 -2.02 0.12
CA MET A 110 -0.29 -2.20 0.15
C MET A 110 -0.67 -3.49 0.87
N VAL A 111 -0.07 -4.61 0.46
CA VAL A 111 -0.31 -5.92 1.09
C VAL A 111 0.08 -5.90 2.56
N THR A 112 1.21 -5.28 2.93
CA THR A 112 1.62 -5.15 4.34
C THR A 112 0.57 -4.42 5.17
N ALA A 113 0.03 -3.29 4.67
CA ALA A 113 -1.01 -2.54 5.36
C ALA A 113 -2.28 -3.39 5.59
N PHE A 114 -2.71 -4.13 4.55
CA PHE A 114 -3.87 -5.02 4.66
C PHE A 114 -3.63 -6.19 5.60
N VAL A 115 -2.45 -6.80 5.59
CA VAL A 115 -2.10 -7.90 6.50
C VAL A 115 -2.09 -7.41 7.94
N ARG A 116 -1.50 -6.24 8.24
CA ARG A 116 -1.52 -5.66 9.59
C ARG A 116 -2.93 -5.40 10.11
N CYS A 117 -3.83 -4.90 9.26
CA CYS A 117 -5.17 -4.51 9.69
C CYS A 117 -6.15 -5.68 9.79
N ARG A 118 -6.00 -6.72 8.97
CA ARG A 118 -6.98 -7.80 8.86
C ARG A 118 -6.40 -9.21 8.71
N GLY A 119 -5.08 -9.33 8.79
CA GLY A 119 -4.40 -10.60 8.66
C GLY A 119 -4.48 -11.43 9.93
N GLU A 120 -4.64 -12.73 9.74
CA GLU A 120 -4.49 -13.73 10.79
C GLU A 120 -3.52 -14.80 10.32
N GLY A 121 -2.51 -15.07 11.16
CA GLY A 121 -1.53 -16.14 10.98
C GLY A 121 -1.92 -17.36 11.81
N PHE A 122 -1.67 -18.55 11.30
CA PHE A 122 -1.83 -19.80 12.04
C PHE A 122 -0.58 -20.09 12.85
N ILE A 123 -0.59 -19.72 14.12
CA ILE A 123 0.54 -19.75 15.05
C ILE A 123 0.16 -20.66 16.23
N ASP A 124 1.00 -21.64 16.55
CA ASP A 124 0.81 -22.59 17.67
C ASP A 124 -0.58 -23.28 17.66
N GLY A 125 -1.06 -23.62 16.45
CA GLY A 125 -2.34 -24.31 16.29
C GLY A 125 -3.59 -23.42 16.36
N GLN A 126 -3.43 -22.09 16.40
CA GLN A 126 -4.51 -21.12 16.47
C GLN A 126 -4.34 -19.96 15.50
N TRP A 127 -5.45 -19.41 15.02
CA TRP A 127 -5.44 -18.20 14.23
C TRP A 127 -5.31 -16.97 15.13
N GLN A 128 -4.27 -16.16 14.90
CA GLN A 128 -3.94 -14.97 15.67
C GLN A 128 -3.70 -13.78 14.74
N ALA A 129 -4.08 -12.58 15.17
CA ALA A 129 -3.78 -11.36 14.42
C ALA A 129 -2.26 -11.17 14.28
N VAL A 130 -1.86 -10.64 13.12
CA VAL A 130 -0.45 -10.39 12.77
C VAL A 130 -0.23 -8.90 12.54
N ASP A 131 -0.58 -8.09 13.52
CA ASP A 131 -0.50 -6.63 13.52
C ASP A 131 0.94 -6.08 13.49
N ASP A 132 1.93 -6.89 13.84
CA ASP A 132 3.36 -6.60 13.76
C ASP A 132 4.01 -6.98 12.40
N TRP A 133 3.21 -7.46 11.43
CA TRP A 133 3.67 -7.88 10.11
C TRP A 133 4.50 -6.79 9.41
N SER A 134 5.71 -7.13 9.01
CA SER A 134 6.65 -6.18 8.40
C SER A 134 6.61 -6.21 6.86
N ILE A 135 7.18 -5.19 6.25
CA ILE A 135 7.36 -5.15 4.79
C ILE A 135 8.32 -6.24 4.30
N GLU A 136 9.30 -6.61 5.14
CA GLU A 136 10.23 -7.68 4.83
C GLU A 136 9.54 -9.04 4.84
N ASP A 137 8.59 -9.27 5.77
CA ASP A 137 7.77 -10.49 5.77
C ASP A 137 6.97 -10.59 4.48
N THR A 138 6.35 -9.49 4.04
CA THR A 138 5.64 -9.45 2.75
C THR A 138 6.55 -9.78 1.57
N LYS A 139 7.77 -9.26 1.53
CA LYS A 139 8.74 -9.55 0.46
C LYS A 139 9.11 -11.03 0.39
N THR A 140 9.12 -11.74 1.54
CA THR A 140 9.40 -13.19 1.59
C THR A 140 8.27 -14.06 1.03
N MET A 141 7.03 -13.53 0.93
CA MET A 141 5.87 -14.29 0.45
C MET A 141 5.97 -14.74 -1.02
N GLY A 142 6.82 -14.12 -1.80
CA GLY A 142 6.94 -14.39 -3.23
C GLY A 142 5.85 -13.74 -4.09
N ARG A 143 6.17 -13.52 -5.37
CA ARG A 143 5.30 -12.80 -6.33
C ARG A 143 3.88 -13.38 -6.47
N PRO A 144 3.67 -14.71 -6.55
CA PRO A 144 2.33 -15.26 -6.72
C PRO A 144 1.39 -14.94 -5.55
N VAL A 145 1.90 -14.96 -4.31
CA VAL A 145 1.11 -14.67 -3.12
C VAL A 145 0.78 -13.19 -3.03
N ILE A 146 1.74 -12.33 -3.38
CA ILE A 146 1.52 -10.86 -3.47
C ILE A 146 0.46 -10.56 -4.54
N ALA A 147 0.53 -11.19 -5.73
CA ALA A 147 -0.47 -11.02 -6.77
C ALA A 147 -1.88 -11.42 -6.30
N LYS A 148 -1.99 -12.58 -5.64
CA LYS A 148 -3.25 -13.06 -5.06
C LYS A 148 -3.79 -12.11 -3.99
N ALA A 149 -2.93 -11.53 -3.16
CA ALA A 149 -3.33 -10.51 -2.19
C ALA A 149 -3.84 -9.24 -2.87
N MET A 150 -3.19 -8.79 -3.96
CA MET A 150 -3.61 -7.62 -4.73
C MET A 150 -4.97 -7.83 -5.43
N GLU A 151 -5.26 -9.04 -5.93
CA GLU A 151 -6.57 -9.41 -6.46
C GLU A 151 -7.67 -9.30 -5.37
N PHE A 152 -7.38 -9.79 -4.17
CA PHE A 152 -8.28 -9.64 -3.04
C PHE A 152 -8.53 -8.16 -2.71
N ILE A 153 -7.49 -7.34 -2.65
CA ILE A 153 -7.58 -5.90 -2.38
C ILE A 153 -8.44 -5.20 -3.44
N ALA A 154 -8.24 -5.54 -4.72
CA ALA A 154 -9.05 -5.00 -5.81
C ALA A 154 -10.53 -5.39 -5.68
N SER A 155 -10.83 -6.63 -5.30
CA SER A 155 -12.21 -7.11 -5.08
C SER A 155 -12.92 -6.38 -3.95
N GLU A 156 -12.23 -6.05 -2.86
CA GLU A 156 -12.77 -5.24 -1.76
C GLU A 156 -13.09 -3.80 -2.21
N GLN A 157 -12.25 -3.19 -3.08
CA GLN A 157 -12.50 -1.88 -3.66
C GLN A 157 -13.74 -1.86 -4.58
N GLU A 158 -13.88 -2.87 -5.43
CA GLU A 158 -15.02 -2.97 -6.35
C GLU A 158 -16.34 -3.13 -5.58
N GLN A 159 -16.32 -3.87 -4.49
CA GLN A 159 -17.49 -4.06 -3.63
C GLN A 159 -17.92 -2.75 -2.98
N GLU A 160 -17.00 -1.96 -2.44
CA GLU A 160 -17.27 -0.64 -1.87
C GLU A 160 -17.84 0.33 -2.92
N ALA A 161 -17.27 0.36 -4.13
CA ALA A 161 -17.76 1.18 -5.24
C ALA A 161 -19.18 0.79 -5.68
N SER A 162 -19.49 -0.50 -5.67
CA SER A 162 -20.82 -1.02 -6.00
C SER A 162 -21.85 -0.62 -4.95
N GLU A 163 -21.53 -0.76 -3.66
CA GLU A 163 -22.41 -0.37 -2.55
C GLU A 163 -22.67 1.14 -2.52
N ALA A 164 -21.62 1.95 -2.75
CA ALA A 164 -21.75 3.41 -2.84
C ALA A 164 -22.66 3.86 -4.00
N ASN A 165 -22.60 3.17 -5.13
CA ASN A 165 -23.47 3.43 -6.28
C ASN A 165 -24.92 2.97 -6.04
N ALA A 166 -25.12 1.86 -5.34
CA ALA A 166 -26.45 1.39 -4.95
C ALA A 166 -27.12 2.35 -3.95
N ALA A 167 -26.38 2.86 -2.99
CA ALA A 167 -26.87 3.85 -2.03
C ALA A 167 -27.30 5.18 -2.68
N LYS A 168 -26.60 5.62 -3.74
CA LYS A 168 -26.98 6.82 -4.51
C LYS A 168 -28.23 6.63 -5.36
N LYS A 169 -28.59 5.40 -5.75
CA LYS A 169 -29.76 5.07 -6.55
C LYS A 169 -31.01 4.80 -5.70
N ALA A 170 -30.90 4.68 -4.39
CA ALA A 170 -32.05 4.52 -3.51
C ALA A 170 -32.94 5.78 -3.56
N PRO A 171 -34.25 5.68 -3.85
CA PRO A 171 -35.13 6.83 -3.95
C PRO A 171 -35.14 7.56 -2.60
N GLN A 172 -34.85 8.86 -2.61
CA GLN A 172 -35.09 9.73 -1.46
C GLN A 172 -36.58 9.63 -1.13
N LYS A 173 -36.92 9.03 0.01
CA LYS A 173 -38.29 9.06 0.54
C LYS A 173 -38.70 10.51 0.66
N THR A 174 -39.63 10.92 -0.20
CA THR A 174 -40.30 12.23 -0.18
C THR A 174 -40.78 12.47 1.26
N LYS A 175 -40.32 13.55 1.88
CA LYS A 175 -40.86 14.00 3.15
C LYS A 175 -42.34 14.25 2.94
N GLU A 176 -43.15 13.44 3.56
CA GLU A 176 -44.60 13.64 3.65
C GLU A 176 -44.83 15.00 4.34
N VAL A 177 -45.34 15.96 3.59
CA VAL A 177 -45.77 17.26 4.11
C VAL A 177 -47.05 16.98 4.87
N LEU A 178 -47.00 17.07 6.18
CA LEU A 178 -48.20 17.07 7.04
C LEU A 178 -49.08 18.28 6.68
N PRO A 179 -50.35 18.10 6.36
CA PRO A 179 -51.26 19.21 6.16
C PRO A 179 -51.49 19.93 7.49
N ASN A 180 -51.25 21.24 7.52
CA ASN A 180 -51.66 22.10 8.64
C ASN A 180 -53.18 22.08 8.74
N ALA A 181 -53.70 21.69 9.89
CA ALA A 181 -55.06 21.98 10.35
C ALA A 181 -55.01 23.16 11.30
#